data_7194d004b7900e878c22147292b9b782
#
_entry.id   7194d004b7900e878c22147292b9b782
#
_cell.length_a   1.000
_cell.length_b   1.000
_cell.length_c   1.000
_cell.angle_alpha   90.00
_cell.angle_beta   90.00
_cell.angle_gamma   90.00
#
_symmetry.space_group_name_H-M   'P 1'
#
loop_
_entity.id
_entity.type
_entity.pdbx_description
1 polymer ?
#
loop_
_entity_poly.entity_id
_entity_poly.type
_entity_poly.pdbx_seq_one_letter_code
_entity_poly.pdbx_strand_id
1 'polypeptide(L)' 'MPIVVRIDVELAKRKMSVGEFAERVGLTPANVAVLKNGRAKAVRFSTLEAMCRVLDCQPGYLLEWVDD' A
#
# COMPACT_ATOMS: atom_id res chain seq x y z
N MET A 1 -3.85 -4.99 -15.17
CA MET A 1 -3.29 -5.85 -14.12
C MET A 1 -4.41 -6.47 -13.32
N PRO A 2 -4.42 -7.79 -13.14
CA PRO A 2 -5.46 -8.43 -12.34
C PRO A 2 -5.44 -8.05 -10.87
N ILE A 3 -4.29 -7.62 -10.35
CA ILE A 3 -4.21 -7.13 -8.96
C ILE A 3 -4.03 -5.61 -8.99
N VAL A 4 -4.95 -4.92 -8.34
CA VAL A 4 -4.94 -3.47 -8.23
C VAL A 4 -4.52 -3.09 -6.81
N VAL A 5 -3.57 -2.16 -6.72
CA VAL A 5 -3.08 -1.65 -5.43
C VAL A 5 -3.84 -0.36 -5.12
N ARG A 6 -4.48 -0.29 -3.95
CA ARG A 6 -5.31 0.84 -3.56
C ARG A 6 -4.77 1.61 -2.35
N ILE A 7 -3.46 1.59 -2.20
CA ILE A 7 -2.81 2.31 -1.10
C ILE A 7 -3.14 3.79 -1.16
N ASP A 8 -3.12 4.38 -2.36
CA ASP A 8 -3.40 5.81 -2.54
C ASP A 8 -4.80 6.18 -2.05
N VAL A 9 -5.79 5.32 -2.28
CA VAL A 9 -7.16 5.55 -1.80
C VAL A 9 -7.20 5.59 -0.27
N GLU A 10 -6.54 4.63 0.37
CA GLU A 10 -6.52 4.56 1.83
C GLU A 10 -5.74 5.72 2.45
N LEU A 11 -4.66 6.16 1.82
CA LEU A 11 -3.92 7.33 2.27
C LEU A 11 -4.78 8.59 2.15
N ALA A 12 -5.49 8.74 1.04
CA ALA A 12 -6.35 9.90 0.83
C ALA A 12 -7.47 9.96 1.87
N LYS A 13 -8.07 8.83 2.21
CA LYS A 13 -9.10 8.77 3.25
C LYS A 13 -8.60 9.25 4.61
N ARG A 14 -7.33 9.04 4.90
CA ARG A 14 -6.72 9.38 6.19
C ARG A 14 -5.94 10.69 6.14
N LYS A 15 -5.90 11.33 4.99
CA LYS A 15 -5.11 12.56 4.76
C LYS A 15 -3.65 12.35 5.17
N MET A 16 -3.14 11.16 4.91
CA MET A 16 -1.77 10.78 5.23
C MET A 16 -0.91 10.93 3.99
N SER A 17 0.26 11.57 4.12
CA SER A 17 1.19 11.72 3.01
C SER A 17 1.95 10.42 2.76
N VAL A 18 2.48 10.27 1.54
CA VAL A 18 3.33 9.14 1.20
C VAL A 18 4.57 9.08 2.11
N GLY A 19 5.14 10.25 2.41
CA GLY A 19 6.31 10.33 3.28
C GLY A 19 6.03 9.83 4.68
N GLU A 20 4.92 10.24 5.26
CA GLU A 20 4.51 9.79 6.59
C GLU A 20 4.26 8.29 6.60
N PHE A 21 3.55 7.80 5.60
CA PHE A 21 3.25 6.38 5.48
C PHE A 21 4.52 5.54 5.36
N ALA A 22 5.43 5.97 4.48
CA ALA A 22 6.70 5.29 4.28
C ALA A 22 7.50 5.19 5.59
N GLU A 23 7.57 6.29 6.33
CA GLU A 23 8.27 6.34 7.61
C GLU A 23 7.66 5.36 8.61
N ARG A 24 6.34 5.34 8.73
CA ARG A 24 5.65 4.47 9.68
C ARG A 24 5.77 2.99 9.33
N VAL A 25 5.76 2.68 8.04
CA VAL A 25 5.87 1.29 7.57
C VAL A 25 7.32 0.81 7.61
N GLY A 26 8.27 1.72 7.53
CA GLY A 26 9.69 1.38 7.47
C GLY A 26 10.19 1.21 6.05
N LEU A 27 9.56 1.87 5.09
CA LEU A 27 9.96 1.87 3.69
C LEU A 27 10.45 3.26 3.29
N THR A 28 11.06 3.34 2.11
CA THR A 28 11.38 4.64 1.52
C THR A 28 10.18 5.15 0.71
N PRO A 29 10.04 6.47 0.53
CA PRO A 29 8.99 7.00 -0.34
C PRO A 29 9.04 6.44 -1.76
N ALA A 30 10.24 6.17 -2.28
CA ALA A 30 10.40 5.57 -3.60
C ALA A 30 9.79 4.16 -3.65
N ASN A 31 10.00 3.34 -2.62
CA ASN A 31 9.42 2.01 -2.56
C ASN A 31 7.90 2.05 -2.43
N VAL A 32 7.38 3.00 -1.67
CA VAL A 32 5.92 3.20 -1.57
C VAL A 32 5.36 3.60 -2.94
N ALA A 33 6.05 4.47 -3.67
CA ALA A 33 5.61 4.87 -5.00
C ALA A 33 5.55 3.68 -5.96
N VAL A 34 6.53 2.77 -5.89
CA VAL A 34 6.53 1.55 -6.72
C VAL A 34 5.29 0.70 -6.42
N LEU A 35 4.96 0.52 -5.15
CA LEU A 35 3.76 -0.23 -4.74
C LEU A 35 2.50 0.49 -5.20
N LYS A 36 2.42 1.79 -4.91
CA LYS A 36 1.24 2.61 -5.19
C LYS A 36 0.92 2.65 -6.70
N ASN A 37 1.95 2.68 -7.54
CA ASN A 37 1.77 2.78 -8.99
C ASN A 37 1.59 1.41 -9.66
N GLY A 38 1.50 0.35 -8.88
CA GLY A 38 1.29 -0.98 -9.41
C GLY A 38 2.49 -1.58 -10.12
N ARG A 39 3.68 -1.03 -9.89
CA ARG A 39 4.91 -1.52 -10.52
C ARG A 39 5.56 -2.66 -9.75
N ALA A 40 5.17 -2.86 -8.51
CA ALA A 40 5.74 -3.92 -7.69
C ALA A 40 5.27 -5.28 -8.22
N LYS A 41 6.22 -6.21 -8.33
CA LYS A 41 5.92 -7.58 -8.75
C LYS A 41 5.65 -8.49 -7.56
N ALA A 42 5.99 -8.03 -6.37
CA ALA A 42 5.81 -8.80 -5.15
C ALA A 42 5.76 -7.84 -3.95
N VAL A 43 5.14 -8.30 -2.89
CA VAL A 43 5.15 -7.61 -1.60
C VAL A 43 5.34 -8.69 -0.53
N ARG A 44 6.22 -8.42 0.43
CA ARG A 44 6.44 -9.35 1.55
C ARG A 44 5.25 -9.27 2.49
N PHE A 45 4.90 -10.40 3.07
CA PHE A 45 3.83 -10.42 4.06
C PHE A 45 4.15 -9.53 5.26
N SER A 46 5.41 -9.44 5.66
CA SER A 46 5.82 -8.55 6.75
C SER A 46 5.54 -7.08 6.42
N THR A 47 5.78 -6.69 5.16
CA THR A 47 5.48 -5.33 4.70
C THR A 47 3.96 -5.10 4.64
N LEU A 48 3.23 -6.06 4.11
CA LEU A 48 1.77 -6.00 4.04
C LEU A 48 1.17 -5.87 5.44
N GLU A 49 1.67 -6.65 6.39
CA GLU A 49 1.23 -6.57 7.79
C GLU A 49 1.48 -5.18 8.37
N ALA A 50 2.67 -4.61 8.13
CA ALA A 50 3.00 -3.28 8.62
C ALA A 50 2.06 -2.22 8.02
N MET A 51 1.76 -2.32 6.74
CA MET A 51 0.83 -1.41 6.09
C MET A 51 -0.57 -1.52 6.70
N CYS A 52 -1.04 -2.73 6.93
CA CYS A 52 -2.35 -2.95 7.57
C CYS A 52 -2.38 -2.36 8.98
N ARG A 53 -1.30 -2.52 9.73
CA ARG A 53 -1.22 -2.00 11.10
C ARG A 53 -1.24 -0.47 11.09
N VAL A 54 -0.46 0.16 10.22
CA VAL A 54 -0.38 1.62 10.14
C VAL A 54 -1.70 2.22 9.71
N LEU A 55 -2.38 1.59 8.76
CA LEU A 55 -3.64 2.10 8.22
C LEU A 55 -4.86 1.54 8.96
N ASP A 56 -4.64 0.62 9.89
CA ASP A 56 -5.70 -0.03 10.66
C ASP A 56 -6.78 -0.58 9.72
N CYS A 57 -6.36 -1.41 8.78
CA CYS A 57 -7.26 -2.01 7.80
C CYS A 57 -6.82 -3.42 7.43
N GLN A 58 -7.69 -4.13 6.76
CA GLN A 58 -7.41 -5.48 6.27
C GLN A 58 -6.70 -5.42 4.92
N PRO A 59 -5.94 -6.47 4.56
CA PRO A 59 -5.25 -6.49 3.27
C PRO A 59 -6.18 -6.29 2.06
N GLY A 60 -7.42 -6.71 2.15
CA GLY A 60 -8.39 -6.53 1.09
C GLY A 60 -8.72 -5.08 0.77
N TYR A 61 -8.39 -4.15 1.66
CA TYR A 61 -8.53 -2.72 1.39
C TYR A 61 -7.35 -2.18 0.58
N LEU A 62 -6.23 -2.89 0.60
CA LEU A 62 -5.00 -2.44 -0.07
C LEU A 62 -4.78 -3.12 -1.41
N LEU A 63 -5.23 -4.35 -1.55
CA LEU A 63 -5.03 -5.17 -2.74
C LEU A 63 -6.38 -5.74 -3.17
N GLU A 64 -6.64 -5.69 -4.47
CA GLU A 64 -7.90 -6.19 -5.02
C GLU A 64 -7.64 -6.92 -6.33
N TRP A 65 -8.25 -8.09 -6.50
CA TRP A 65 -8.22 -8.76 -7.78
C TRP A 65 -9.38 -8.24 -8.62
N VAL A 66 -9.07 -7.85 -9.84
CA VAL A 66 -10.07 -7.33 -10.78
C VAL A 66 -10.04 -8.22 -12.01
N ASP A 67 -11.21 -8.69 -12.41
CA ASP A 67 -11.35 -9.49 -13.61
C ASP A 67 -11.27 -8.56 -14.83
N ASP A 68 -10.35 -8.88 -15.74
CA ASP A 68 -10.13 -8.06 -16.94
C ASP A 68 -11.29 -8.20 -17.91
#